data_9e18b8a48f357a60aeee648a57003526
#
_entry.id   9e18b8a48f357a60aeee648a57003526
#
_cell.length_a   1.000
_cell.length_b   1.000
_cell.length_c   1.000
_cell.angle_alpha   90.00
_cell.angle_beta   90.00
_cell.angle_gamma   90.00
#
_symmetry.space_group_name_H-M   'P 1'
#
loop_
_entity.id
_entity.type
_entity.pdbx_description
1 polymer ?
#
loop_
_entity_poly.entity_id
_entity_poly.type
_entity_poly.pdbx_seq_one_letter_code
_entity_poly.pdbx_strand_id
1 'polypeptide(L)'
;MALISSTSPHTTVSNNTGAFMRQVIYATLPGLAVLTWQFGWGTVINVLWAVGAALVSEALILKARGRPVAFYLKDYSAVLTAVLLALALPPTSPWWLTLIGVGFAIVVAKQLYGGLGMNPFNPAMVGYVLLLISFPVAMTQWIAPGEAPSLMQSWQLFTGQLPVDGLSGATPLDTFRTWAGNESELASHGILHGQFAGLGWEWVNLAFLLGGLYLISRTIITWHIPVGFMAGLALP
;
A
#
# COMPACT_ATOMS: atom_id res chain seq x y z
N MET A 1 -52.23 27.33 -5.50
CA MET A 1 -51.88 25.91 -5.31
C MET A 1 -50.39 25.74 -5.62
N ALA A 2 -49.59 25.58 -4.62
CA ALA A 2 -48.17 25.31 -4.82
C ALA A 2 -48.00 23.82 -5.22
N LEU A 3 -47.54 23.59 -6.44
CA LEU A 3 -47.16 22.25 -6.88
C LEU A 3 -45.93 21.80 -6.05
N ILE A 4 -46.14 20.88 -5.11
CA ILE A 4 -45.07 20.18 -4.45
C ILE A 4 -44.50 19.24 -5.49
N SER A 5 -43.36 19.63 -6.10
CA SER A 5 -42.56 18.72 -6.92
C SER A 5 -41.97 17.66 -5.98
N SER A 6 -42.67 16.54 -5.81
CA SER A 6 -42.04 15.36 -5.26
C SER A 6 -40.99 14.93 -6.24
N THR A 7 -39.70 15.13 -5.89
CA THR A 7 -38.59 14.50 -6.59
C THR A 7 -38.86 13.00 -6.64
N SER A 8 -38.75 12.39 -7.80
CA SER A 8 -38.86 10.96 -7.99
C SER A 8 -37.97 10.25 -6.93
N PRO A 9 -38.43 9.12 -6.36
CA PRO A 9 -37.64 8.41 -5.39
C PRO A 9 -36.38 7.93 -6.08
N HIS A 10 -35.31 8.73 -5.96
CA HIS A 10 -33.99 8.24 -6.24
C HIS A 10 -33.74 7.17 -5.18
N THR A 11 -33.72 5.89 -5.58
CA THR A 11 -33.07 4.87 -4.80
C THR A 11 -31.61 5.29 -4.73
N THR A 12 -31.30 6.16 -3.79
CA THR A 12 -29.95 6.39 -3.37
C THR A 12 -29.50 5.07 -2.77
N VAL A 13 -28.93 4.20 -3.60
CA VAL A 13 -27.96 3.26 -3.09
C VAL A 13 -27.01 4.15 -2.29
N SER A 14 -27.08 4.07 -0.98
CA SER A 14 -26.25 4.88 -0.10
C SER A 14 -24.82 4.43 -0.38
N ASN A 15 -24.19 5.03 -1.36
CA ASN A 15 -22.80 4.88 -1.71
C ASN A 15 -22.00 5.50 -0.54
N ASN A 16 -21.96 4.76 0.56
CA ASN A 16 -21.19 5.16 1.72
C ASN A 16 -19.72 4.95 1.36
N THR A 17 -19.04 6.04 1.01
CA THR A 17 -17.62 6.06 0.68
C THR A 17 -16.79 5.28 1.71
N GLY A 18 -17.12 5.44 3.01
CA GLY A 18 -16.47 4.68 4.07
C GLY A 18 -16.69 3.16 3.97
N ALA A 19 -17.81 2.70 3.41
CA ALA A 19 -18.02 1.28 3.17
C ALA A 19 -17.10 0.77 2.06
N PHE A 20 -16.97 1.49 0.95
CA PHE A 20 -16.03 1.13 -0.12
C PHE A 20 -14.58 1.12 0.35
N MET A 21 -14.14 2.16 1.06
CA MET A 21 -12.77 2.24 1.60
C MET A 21 -12.45 1.05 2.51
N ARG A 22 -13.39 0.65 3.39
CA ARG A 22 -13.23 -0.53 4.24
C ARG A 22 -13.12 -1.83 3.44
N GLN A 23 -13.91 -2.00 2.38
CA GLN A 23 -13.82 -3.19 1.53
C GLN A 23 -12.44 -3.31 0.87
N VAL A 24 -11.88 -2.18 0.42
CA VAL A 24 -10.53 -2.17 -0.14
C VAL A 24 -9.49 -2.51 0.94
N ILE A 25 -9.62 -1.99 2.17
CA ILE A 25 -8.75 -2.37 3.29
C ILE A 25 -8.85 -3.87 3.57
N TYR A 26 -10.06 -4.46 3.59
CA TYR A 26 -10.21 -5.91 3.78
C TYR A 26 -9.56 -6.72 2.66
N ALA A 27 -9.61 -6.23 1.42
CA ALA A 27 -8.96 -6.87 0.28
C ALA A 27 -7.41 -6.90 0.40
N THR A 28 -6.81 -6.00 1.20
CA THR A 28 -5.36 -6.02 1.42
C THR A 28 -4.91 -6.99 2.52
N LEU A 29 -5.82 -7.49 3.36
CA LEU A 29 -5.47 -8.35 4.50
C LEU A 29 -4.75 -9.65 4.11
N PRO A 30 -5.16 -10.39 3.06
CA PRO A 30 -4.41 -11.58 2.64
C PRO A 30 -2.97 -11.24 2.24
N GLY A 31 -2.77 -10.14 1.51
CA GLY A 31 -1.44 -9.65 1.13
C GLY A 31 -0.59 -9.28 2.36
N LEU A 32 -1.17 -8.56 3.33
CA LEU A 32 -0.50 -8.22 4.59
C LEU A 32 -0.08 -9.48 5.36
N ALA A 33 -0.94 -10.49 5.42
CA ALA A 33 -0.63 -11.75 6.11
C ALA A 33 0.56 -12.46 5.47
N VAL A 34 0.60 -12.56 4.13
CA VAL A 34 1.70 -13.21 3.42
C VAL A 34 2.98 -12.37 3.49
N LEU A 35 2.91 -11.04 3.39
CA LEU A 35 4.06 -10.16 3.58
C LEU A 35 4.66 -10.35 4.99
N THR A 36 3.80 -10.45 6.01
CA THR A 36 4.26 -10.69 7.38
C THR A 36 4.92 -12.07 7.53
N TRP A 37 4.37 -13.09 6.89
CA TRP A 37 4.94 -14.44 6.90
C TRP A 37 6.29 -14.50 6.20
N GLN A 38 6.45 -13.85 5.04
CA GLN A 38 7.67 -13.93 4.24
C GLN A 38 8.77 -12.96 4.71
N PHE A 39 8.38 -11.77 5.17
CA PHE A 39 9.31 -10.65 5.42
C PHE A 39 9.27 -10.15 6.88
N GLY A 40 8.54 -10.84 7.76
CA GLY A 40 8.48 -10.52 9.19
C GLY A 40 7.50 -9.40 9.54
N TRP A 41 7.52 -9.02 10.83
CA TRP A 41 6.55 -8.11 11.43
C TRP A 41 6.69 -6.65 11.03
N GLY A 42 7.76 -6.27 10.35
CA GLY A 42 8.04 -4.88 9.97
C GLY A 42 6.90 -4.24 9.18
N THR A 43 6.27 -4.98 8.24
CA THR A 43 5.13 -4.48 7.47
C THR A 43 3.92 -4.15 8.36
N VAL A 44 3.61 -5.00 9.35
CA VAL A 44 2.51 -4.74 10.30
C VAL A 44 2.80 -3.53 11.15
N ILE A 45 4.02 -3.40 11.67
CA ILE A 45 4.45 -2.23 12.45
C ILE A 45 4.32 -0.96 11.62
N ASN A 46 4.79 -0.98 10.38
CA ASN A 46 4.67 0.16 9.45
C ASN A 46 3.22 0.52 9.15
N VAL A 47 2.33 -0.47 8.94
CA VAL A 47 0.90 -0.23 8.71
C VAL A 47 0.26 0.44 9.93
N LEU A 48 0.49 -0.08 11.13
CA LEU A 48 -0.08 0.49 12.35
C LEU A 48 0.42 1.91 12.60
N TRP A 49 1.72 2.15 12.42
CA TRP A 49 2.33 3.47 12.52
C TRP A 49 1.80 4.44 11.47
N ALA A 50 1.74 4.02 10.21
CA ALA A 50 1.22 4.80 9.10
C ALA A 50 -0.24 5.23 9.33
N VAL A 51 -1.09 4.32 9.80
CA VAL A 51 -2.49 4.62 10.11
C VAL A 51 -2.59 5.66 11.23
N GLY A 52 -1.82 5.49 12.31
CA GLY A 52 -1.77 6.50 13.38
C GLY A 52 -1.32 7.87 12.88
N ALA A 53 -0.22 7.91 12.12
CA ALA A 53 0.32 9.14 11.52
C ALA A 53 -0.67 9.81 10.55
N ALA A 54 -1.38 9.01 9.72
CA ALA A 54 -2.37 9.52 8.78
C ALA A 54 -3.57 10.16 9.49
N LEU A 55 -4.11 9.49 10.50
CA LEU A 55 -5.24 10.01 11.27
C LEU A 55 -4.88 11.31 11.99
N VAL A 56 -3.69 11.37 12.59
CA VAL A 56 -3.20 12.58 13.26
C VAL A 56 -2.99 13.71 12.23
N SER A 57 -2.29 13.44 11.13
CA SER A 57 -2.02 14.42 10.07
C SER A 57 -3.32 14.98 9.48
N GLU A 58 -4.29 14.11 9.18
CA GLU A 58 -5.59 14.54 8.66
C GLU A 58 -6.38 15.33 9.67
N ALA A 59 -6.44 14.89 10.93
CA ALA A 59 -7.12 15.60 12.00
C ALA A 59 -6.55 17.01 12.22
N LEU A 60 -5.22 17.15 12.20
CA LEU A 60 -4.55 18.45 12.38
C LEU A 60 -4.88 19.41 11.24
N ILE A 61 -4.78 18.96 9.97
CA ILE A 61 -5.05 19.83 8.82
C ILE A 61 -6.54 20.21 8.72
N LEU A 62 -7.45 19.27 9.03
CA LEU A 62 -8.90 19.55 9.07
C LEU A 62 -9.24 20.56 10.17
N LYS A 63 -8.63 20.42 11.35
CA LYS A 63 -8.79 21.38 12.46
C LYS A 63 -8.26 22.76 12.06
N ALA A 64 -7.07 22.83 11.44
CA ALA A 64 -6.49 24.09 10.96
C ALA A 64 -7.37 24.77 9.90
N ARG A 65 -8.13 23.99 9.11
CA ARG A 65 -9.09 24.49 8.11
C ARG A 65 -10.49 24.73 8.63
N GLY A 66 -10.74 24.58 9.93
CA GLY A 66 -12.06 24.75 10.55
C GLY A 66 -13.11 23.73 10.10
N ARG A 67 -12.67 22.55 9.59
CA ARG A 67 -13.59 21.50 9.12
C ARG A 67 -13.92 20.49 10.23
N PRO A 68 -15.11 19.87 10.23
CA PRO A 68 -15.51 18.90 11.25
C PRO A 68 -14.73 17.59 11.10
N VAL A 69 -13.72 17.40 11.97
CA VAL A 69 -12.76 16.27 11.91
C VAL A 69 -13.47 14.92 11.92
N ALA A 70 -14.42 14.70 12.85
CA ALA A 70 -15.11 13.42 13.00
C ALA A 70 -15.93 13.02 11.75
N PHE A 71 -16.41 13.98 10.98
CA PHE A 71 -17.15 13.71 9.75
C PHE A 71 -16.22 13.17 8.65
N TYR A 72 -15.08 13.82 8.42
CA TYR A 72 -14.15 13.45 7.37
C TYR A 72 -13.38 12.15 7.69
N LEU A 73 -13.01 11.92 8.95
CA LEU A 73 -12.32 10.69 9.34
C LEU A 73 -13.18 9.41 9.19
N LYS A 74 -14.51 9.55 9.19
CA LYS A 74 -15.44 8.42 8.98
C LYS A 74 -15.43 7.85 7.58
N ASP A 75 -14.83 8.53 6.61
CA ASP A 75 -14.71 8.03 5.24
C ASP A 75 -13.62 6.97 5.06
N TYR A 76 -12.76 6.75 6.05
CA TYR A 76 -11.61 5.82 6.05
C TYR A 76 -10.58 6.05 4.94
N SER A 77 -10.66 7.14 4.21
CA SER A 77 -9.74 7.40 3.10
C SER A 77 -8.31 7.65 3.55
N ALA A 78 -8.10 8.27 4.73
CA ALA A 78 -6.76 8.41 5.31
C ALA A 78 -6.18 7.06 5.73
N VAL A 79 -7.02 6.21 6.33
CA VAL A 79 -6.62 4.85 6.73
C VAL A 79 -6.22 4.05 5.50
N LEU A 80 -7.03 4.06 4.44
CA LEU A 80 -6.71 3.37 3.20
C LEU A 80 -5.41 3.88 2.57
N THR A 81 -5.23 5.21 2.50
CA THR A 81 -3.98 5.82 1.98
C THR A 81 -2.77 5.33 2.76
N ALA A 82 -2.86 5.29 4.10
CA ALA A 82 -1.79 4.81 4.97
C ALA A 82 -1.48 3.32 4.76
N VAL A 83 -2.52 2.48 4.69
CA VAL A 83 -2.36 1.04 4.45
C VAL A 83 -1.70 0.78 3.11
N LEU A 84 -2.18 1.40 2.03
CA LEU A 84 -1.61 1.22 0.68
C LEU A 84 -0.15 1.69 0.62
N LEU A 85 0.18 2.82 1.23
CA LEU A 85 1.55 3.30 1.28
C LEU A 85 2.44 2.35 2.09
N ALA A 86 2.02 1.96 3.29
CA ALA A 86 2.82 1.10 4.17
C ALA A 86 3.06 -0.30 3.59
N LEU A 87 2.09 -0.85 2.83
CA LEU A 87 2.26 -2.12 2.11
C LEU A 87 3.28 -2.03 0.97
N ALA A 88 3.49 -0.84 0.42
CA ALA A 88 4.47 -0.59 -0.64
C ALA A 88 5.88 -0.30 -0.10
N LEU A 89 6.02 0.00 1.21
CA LEU A 89 7.31 0.25 1.85
C LEU A 89 8.02 -1.07 2.22
N PRO A 90 9.37 -1.09 2.18
CA PRO A 90 10.13 -2.21 2.71
C PRO A 90 9.80 -2.49 4.19
N PRO A 91 9.76 -3.75 4.63
CA PRO A 91 9.53 -4.11 6.04
C PRO A 91 10.59 -3.54 7.00
N THR A 92 11.76 -3.20 6.47
CA THR A 92 12.89 -2.59 7.18
C THR A 92 12.75 -1.08 7.37
N SER A 93 11.71 -0.46 6.81
CA SER A 93 11.55 1.01 6.82
C SER A 93 11.55 1.57 8.24
N PRO A 94 12.39 2.56 8.54
CA PRO A 94 12.39 3.22 9.84
C PRO A 94 11.15 4.12 10.01
N TRP A 95 10.78 4.37 11.26
CA TRP A 95 9.57 5.13 11.63
C TRP A 95 9.45 6.50 10.96
N TRP A 96 10.58 7.20 10.80
CA TRP A 96 10.60 8.55 10.20
C TRP A 96 10.31 8.53 8.70
N LEU A 97 10.74 7.49 7.97
CA LEU A 97 10.47 7.33 6.55
C LEU A 97 8.97 7.23 6.29
N THR A 98 8.31 6.35 7.02
CA THR A 98 6.85 6.18 6.98
C THR A 98 6.13 7.47 7.34
N LEU A 99 6.60 8.19 8.36
CA LEU A 99 6.00 9.46 8.80
C LEU A 99 6.09 10.55 7.71
N ILE A 100 7.23 10.69 7.05
CA ILE A 100 7.42 11.64 5.95
C ILE A 100 6.49 11.31 4.78
N GLY A 101 6.46 10.03 4.36
CA GLY A 101 5.63 9.60 3.23
C GLY A 101 4.15 9.80 3.49
N VAL A 102 3.66 9.38 4.66
CA VAL A 102 2.25 9.56 5.06
C VAL A 102 1.89 11.03 5.22
N GLY A 103 2.75 11.80 5.89
CA GLY A 103 2.54 13.24 6.06
C GLY A 103 2.39 13.95 4.73
N PHE A 104 3.27 13.68 3.78
CA PHE A 104 3.19 14.24 2.43
C PHE A 104 1.94 13.75 1.67
N ALA A 105 1.63 12.47 1.73
CA ALA A 105 0.45 11.89 1.10
C ALA A 105 -0.85 12.54 1.60
N ILE A 106 -1.01 12.71 2.91
CA ILE A 106 -2.23 13.25 3.50
C ILE A 106 -2.28 14.78 3.39
N VAL A 107 -1.22 15.49 3.77
CA VAL A 107 -1.23 16.95 3.82
C VAL A 107 -1.17 17.52 2.41
N VAL A 108 -0.16 17.14 1.63
CA VAL A 108 0.11 17.73 0.31
C VAL A 108 -0.77 17.10 -0.75
N ALA A 109 -0.66 15.78 -0.97
CA ALA A 109 -1.32 15.13 -2.10
C ALA A 109 -2.84 15.03 -1.96
N LYS A 110 -3.37 14.99 -0.73
CA LYS A 110 -4.82 14.89 -0.48
C LYS A 110 -5.42 16.22 -0.05
N GLN A 111 -4.99 16.78 1.09
CA GLN A 111 -5.69 17.88 1.73
C GLN A 111 -5.46 19.25 1.08
N LEU A 112 -4.28 19.53 0.52
CA LEU A 112 -4.06 20.79 -0.19
C LEU A 112 -4.96 20.94 -1.43
N TYR A 113 -5.30 19.84 -2.08
CA TYR A 113 -6.23 19.84 -3.22
C TYR A 113 -7.72 19.88 -2.83
N GLY A 114 -8.04 19.81 -1.55
CA GLY A 114 -9.44 19.91 -1.08
C GLY A 114 -9.96 18.66 -0.35
N GLY A 115 -9.24 17.56 -0.38
CA GLY A 115 -9.58 16.29 0.24
C GLY A 115 -9.99 15.22 -0.78
N LEU A 116 -10.66 14.18 -0.30
CA LEU A 116 -11.07 13.05 -1.13
C LEU A 116 -11.88 13.48 -2.36
N GLY A 117 -11.51 12.97 -3.53
CA GLY A 117 -12.17 13.24 -4.81
C GLY A 117 -11.74 14.53 -5.51
N MET A 118 -10.96 15.39 -4.86
CA MET A 118 -10.42 16.63 -5.46
C MET A 118 -8.93 16.51 -5.83
N ASN A 119 -8.26 15.48 -5.36
CA ASN A 119 -6.85 15.23 -5.64
C ASN A 119 -6.68 14.60 -7.05
N PRO A 120 -5.74 15.13 -7.88
CA PRO A 120 -5.51 14.63 -9.24
C PRO A 120 -4.81 13.27 -9.27
N PHE A 121 -4.06 12.93 -8.23
CA PHE A 121 -3.29 11.70 -8.11
C PHE A 121 -3.68 10.91 -6.86
N ASN A 122 -3.42 9.60 -6.86
CA ASN A 122 -3.56 8.78 -5.67
C ASN A 122 -2.57 9.24 -4.59
N PRO A 123 -3.02 9.68 -3.40
CA PRO A 123 -2.13 10.21 -2.38
C PRO A 123 -1.07 9.22 -1.90
N ALA A 124 -1.40 7.93 -1.80
CA ALA A 124 -0.44 6.91 -1.41
C ALA A 124 0.71 6.79 -2.44
N MET A 125 0.37 6.84 -3.73
CA MET A 125 1.39 6.80 -4.79
C MET A 125 2.26 8.05 -4.81
N VAL A 126 1.70 9.22 -4.57
CA VAL A 126 2.47 10.47 -4.47
C VAL A 126 3.45 10.40 -3.29
N GLY A 127 3.00 9.91 -2.13
CA GLY A 127 3.89 9.68 -0.98
C GLY A 127 5.00 8.67 -1.30
N TYR A 128 4.66 7.57 -1.96
CA TYR A 128 5.62 6.55 -2.38
C TYR A 128 6.69 7.12 -3.33
N VAL A 129 6.27 7.84 -4.37
CA VAL A 129 7.19 8.43 -5.35
C VAL A 129 8.10 9.46 -4.69
N LEU A 130 7.57 10.30 -3.79
CA LEU A 130 8.40 11.22 -3.00
C LEU A 130 9.51 10.48 -2.26
N LEU A 131 9.16 9.41 -1.54
CA LEU A 131 10.12 8.62 -0.77
C LEU A 131 11.14 7.93 -1.67
N LEU A 132 10.70 7.39 -2.81
CA LEU A 132 11.58 6.72 -3.77
C LEU A 132 12.64 7.66 -4.36
N ILE A 133 12.26 8.91 -4.63
CA ILE A 133 13.19 9.92 -5.15
C ILE A 133 14.10 10.46 -4.05
N SER A 134 13.55 10.70 -2.86
CA SER A 134 14.29 11.35 -1.77
C SER A 134 15.18 10.39 -0.98
N PHE A 135 14.77 9.13 -0.85
CA PHE A 135 15.43 8.10 -0.02
C PHE A 135 15.55 6.76 -0.75
N PRO A 136 16.17 6.71 -1.95
CA PRO A 136 16.19 5.52 -2.80
C PRO A 136 16.81 4.30 -2.09
N VAL A 137 17.86 4.49 -1.32
CA VAL A 137 18.52 3.39 -0.59
C VAL A 137 17.56 2.75 0.42
N ALA A 138 16.89 3.54 1.25
CA ALA A 138 15.95 3.01 2.23
C ALA A 138 14.73 2.34 1.58
N MET A 139 14.33 2.78 0.38
CA MET A 139 13.19 2.24 -0.36
C MET A 139 13.50 0.92 -1.10
N THR A 140 14.77 0.56 -1.25
CA THR A 140 15.20 -0.67 -1.94
C THR A 140 15.72 -1.74 -0.99
N GLN A 141 15.81 -1.48 0.30
CA GLN A 141 16.29 -2.43 1.32
C GLN A 141 15.20 -3.43 1.71
N TRP A 142 14.99 -4.45 0.90
CA TRP A 142 14.08 -5.54 1.21
C TRP A 142 14.80 -6.70 1.89
N ILE A 143 14.08 -7.45 2.71
CA ILE A 143 14.57 -8.69 3.35
C ILE A 143 14.48 -9.84 2.34
N ALA A 144 15.42 -10.77 2.40
CA ALA A 144 15.33 -11.98 1.59
C ALA A 144 14.10 -12.81 2.01
N PRO A 145 13.33 -13.36 1.05
CA PRO A 145 12.15 -14.16 1.36
C PRO A 145 12.51 -15.36 2.24
N GLY A 146 11.71 -15.58 3.29
CA GLY A 146 11.93 -16.67 4.24
C GLY A 146 12.89 -16.34 5.42
N GLU A 147 13.58 -15.23 5.38
CA GLU A 147 14.44 -14.75 6.47
C GLU A 147 13.70 -13.73 7.37
N ALA A 148 12.45 -14.02 7.67
CA ALA A 148 11.56 -13.12 8.40
C ALA A 148 12.10 -12.79 9.82
N PRO A 149 12.42 -11.52 10.12
CA PRO A 149 12.86 -11.10 11.45
C PRO A 149 11.75 -11.34 12.48
N SER A 150 12.17 -11.66 13.70
CA SER A 150 11.27 -11.71 14.85
C SER A 150 10.61 -10.36 15.12
N LEU A 151 9.56 -10.34 15.93
CA LEU A 151 8.88 -9.09 16.32
C LEU A 151 9.88 -8.08 16.96
N MET A 152 10.77 -8.55 17.82
CA MET A 152 11.76 -7.70 18.47
C MET A 152 12.78 -7.12 17.49
N GLN A 153 13.28 -7.93 16.57
CA GLN A 153 14.21 -7.47 15.53
C GLN A 153 13.51 -6.47 14.57
N SER A 154 12.26 -6.75 14.19
CA SER A 154 11.46 -5.82 13.38
C SER A 154 11.25 -4.48 14.10
N TRP A 155 11.04 -4.50 15.41
CA TRP A 155 10.93 -3.28 16.21
C TRP A 155 12.26 -2.52 16.28
N GLN A 156 13.39 -3.23 16.44
CA GLN A 156 14.72 -2.61 16.44
C GLN A 156 15.09 -1.99 15.10
N LEU A 157 14.72 -2.64 13.97
CA LEU A 157 14.86 -2.07 12.63
C LEU A 157 14.01 -0.80 12.49
N PHE A 158 12.76 -0.85 12.88
CA PHE A 158 11.83 0.27 12.83
C PHE A 158 12.34 1.48 13.66
N THR A 159 12.91 1.25 14.82
CA THR A 159 13.47 2.31 15.68
C THR A 159 14.90 2.74 15.30
N GLY A 160 15.52 2.07 14.34
CA GLY A 160 16.90 2.35 13.90
C GLY A 160 17.98 1.84 14.85
N GLN A 161 17.64 0.92 15.76
CA GLN A 161 18.60 0.32 16.70
C GLN A 161 19.40 -0.83 16.09
N LEU A 162 18.86 -1.47 15.05
CA LEU A 162 19.51 -2.55 14.32
C LEU A 162 19.85 -2.08 12.90
N PRO A 163 21.09 -2.27 12.42
CA PRO A 163 21.45 -1.95 11.03
C PRO A 163 20.77 -2.95 10.07
N VAL A 164 20.37 -2.47 8.91
CA VAL A 164 19.66 -3.26 7.89
C VAL A 164 20.61 -4.12 7.06
N ASP A 165 21.88 -3.73 6.96
CA ASP A 165 22.87 -4.28 6.02
C ASP A 165 23.06 -5.81 6.10
N GLY A 166 22.87 -6.40 7.28
CA GLY A 166 22.98 -7.86 7.45
C GLY A 166 21.71 -8.65 7.10
N LEU A 167 20.59 -7.98 6.83
CA LEU A 167 19.29 -8.60 6.60
C LEU A 167 18.71 -8.27 5.20
N SER A 168 19.28 -7.26 4.54
CA SER A 168 18.81 -6.85 3.21
C SER A 168 19.27 -7.83 2.14
N GLY A 169 18.35 -8.20 1.25
CA GLY A 169 18.59 -9.04 0.08
C GLY A 169 18.03 -8.41 -1.18
N ALA A 170 18.57 -8.80 -2.33
CA ALA A 170 18.04 -8.35 -3.61
C ALA A 170 16.63 -8.94 -3.85
N THR A 171 15.74 -8.15 -4.40
CA THR A 171 14.46 -8.67 -4.91
C THR A 171 14.68 -9.40 -6.24
N PRO A 172 13.77 -10.31 -6.67
CA PRO A 172 13.88 -10.95 -7.99
C PRO A 172 14.01 -9.94 -9.14
N LEU A 173 13.26 -8.84 -9.08
CA LEU A 173 13.33 -7.78 -10.08
C LEU A 173 14.67 -7.04 -10.06
N ASP A 174 15.22 -6.81 -8.89
CA ASP A 174 16.49 -6.12 -8.70
C ASP A 174 17.65 -7.00 -9.20
N THR A 175 17.60 -8.29 -8.87
CA THR A 175 18.53 -9.29 -9.42
C THR A 175 18.50 -9.30 -10.93
N PHE A 176 17.31 -9.35 -11.54
CA PHE A 176 17.14 -9.32 -12.98
C PHE A 176 17.71 -8.05 -13.62
N ARG A 177 17.44 -6.89 -13.02
CA ARG A 177 17.88 -5.58 -13.51
C ARG A 177 19.39 -5.39 -13.46
N THR A 178 20.04 -5.89 -12.41
CA THR A 178 21.47 -5.66 -12.14
C THR A 178 22.36 -6.80 -12.63
N TRP A 179 21.74 -7.86 -13.21
CA TRP A 179 22.48 -9.03 -13.68
C TRP A 179 23.45 -8.67 -14.81
N ALA A 180 24.72 -8.96 -14.59
CA ALA A 180 25.79 -8.73 -15.56
C ALA A 180 26.39 -10.05 -16.14
N GLY A 181 25.82 -11.21 -15.76
CA GLY A 181 26.26 -12.54 -16.20
C GLY A 181 25.51 -13.04 -17.44
N ASN A 182 25.71 -14.30 -17.77
CA ASN A 182 25.06 -14.95 -18.91
C ASN A 182 23.58 -15.25 -18.63
N GLU A 183 22.74 -15.27 -19.67
CA GLU A 183 21.30 -15.57 -19.54
C GLU A 183 21.03 -16.96 -18.93
N SER A 184 21.88 -17.96 -19.22
CA SER A 184 21.77 -19.30 -18.68
C SER A 184 22.02 -19.35 -17.14
N GLU A 185 22.93 -18.53 -16.64
CA GLU A 185 23.20 -18.40 -15.20
C GLU A 185 22.07 -17.64 -14.51
N LEU A 186 21.55 -16.58 -15.14
CA LEU A 186 20.37 -15.87 -14.66
C LEU A 186 19.18 -16.83 -14.55
N ALA A 187 18.94 -17.63 -15.58
CA ALA A 187 17.84 -18.58 -15.60
C ALA A 187 17.96 -19.68 -14.53
N SER A 188 19.16 -19.95 -14.01
CA SER A 188 19.39 -20.89 -12.89
C SER A 188 19.44 -20.25 -11.51
N HIS A 189 19.34 -18.92 -11.43
CA HIS A 189 19.48 -18.20 -10.15
C HIS A 189 18.30 -18.49 -9.22
N GLY A 190 18.56 -19.02 -8.04
CA GLY A 190 17.54 -19.53 -7.12
C GLY A 190 16.48 -18.52 -6.69
N ILE A 191 16.80 -17.21 -6.66
CA ILE A 191 15.84 -16.17 -6.27
C ILE A 191 14.74 -15.95 -7.32
N LEU A 192 15.01 -16.28 -8.60
CA LEU A 192 14.05 -16.17 -9.69
C LEU A 192 13.11 -17.37 -9.76
N HIS A 193 13.49 -18.48 -9.11
CA HIS A 193 12.78 -19.75 -9.14
C HIS A 193 12.25 -20.10 -7.75
N GLY A 194 10.97 -19.75 -7.50
CA GLY A 194 10.18 -20.28 -6.41
C GLY A 194 9.49 -21.58 -6.83
N GLN A 195 8.27 -21.81 -6.37
CA GLN A 195 7.46 -22.96 -6.80
C GLN A 195 6.87 -22.77 -8.20
N PHE A 196 6.56 -21.53 -8.60
CA PHE A 196 5.98 -21.18 -9.91
C PHE A 196 6.41 -19.79 -10.44
N ALA A 197 7.07 -18.98 -9.62
CA ALA A 197 7.59 -17.66 -10.00
C ALA A 197 8.75 -17.26 -9.08
N GLY A 198 9.07 -15.99 -8.94
CA GLY A 198 10.12 -15.49 -8.04
C GLY A 198 9.89 -15.86 -6.58
N LEU A 199 10.92 -16.40 -5.94
CA LEU A 199 10.88 -16.95 -4.59
C LEU A 199 10.21 -15.99 -3.60
N GLY A 200 9.21 -16.48 -2.86
CA GLY A 200 8.45 -15.74 -1.86
C GLY A 200 7.46 -14.71 -2.40
N TRP A 201 7.80 -13.98 -3.46
CA TRP A 201 6.96 -12.97 -4.09
C TRP A 201 5.74 -13.55 -4.82
N GLU A 202 5.84 -14.80 -5.28
CA GLU A 202 4.74 -15.55 -5.86
C GLU A 202 3.54 -15.63 -4.92
N TRP A 203 3.78 -15.91 -3.64
CA TRP A 203 2.73 -15.98 -2.62
C TRP A 203 2.11 -14.62 -2.31
N VAL A 204 2.94 -13.57 -2.30
CA VAL A 204 2.46 -12.18 -2.16
C VAL A 204 1.53 -11.81 -3.30
N ASN A 205 1.92 -12.11 -4.55
CA ASN A 205 1.11 -11.83 -5.73
C ASN A 205 -0.21 -12.60 -5.71
N LEU A 206 -0.20 -13.90 -5.32
CA LEU A 206 -1.42 -14.69 -5.17
C LEU A 206 -2.34 -14.12 -4.09
N ALA A 207 -1.79 -13.69 -2.97
CA ALA A 207 -2.58 -13.13 -1.88
C ALA A 207 -3.28 -11.83 -2.29
N PHE A 208 -2.58 -10.95 -3.03
CA PHE A 208 -3.21 -9.73 -3.58
C PHE A 208 -4.19 -10.04 -4.71
N LEU A 209 -3.94 -11.09 -5.52
CA LEU A 209 -4.91 -11.56 -6.51
C LEU A 209 -6.22 -12.01 -5.82
N LEU A 210 -6.15 -12.75 -4.72
CA LEU A 210 -7.34 -13.11 -3.92
C LEU A 210 -8.08 -11.87 -3.42
N GLY A 211 -7.36 -10.85 -2.96
CA GLY A 211 -7.93 -9.54 -2.61
C GLY A 211 -8.63 -8.87 -3.78
N GLY A 212 -8.03 -8.90 -4.97
CA GLY A 212 -8.63 -8.38 -6.20
C GLY A 212 -9.91 -9.13 -6.61
N LEU A 213 -9.91 -10.46 -6.55
CA LEU A 213 -11.08 -11.29 -6.80
C LEU A 213 -12.21 -11.00 -5.79
N TYR A 214 -11.86 -10.77 -4.52
CA TYR A 214 -12.83 -10.32 -3.52
C TYR A 214 -13.49 -8.99 -3.92
N LEU A 215 -12.73 -7.99 -4.37
CA LEU A 215 -13.27 -6.69 -4.81
C LEU A 215 -14.18 -6.83 -6.05
N ILE A 216 -13.85 -7.72 -6.98
CA ILE A 216 -14.70 -8.04 -8.13
C ILE A 216 -16.01 -8.70 -7.66
N SER A 217 -15.94 -9.68 -6.77
CA SER A 217 -17.12 -10.38 -6.24
C SER A 217 -18.07 -9.44 -5.48
N ARG A 218 -17.54 -8.39 -4.86
CA ARG A 218 -18.29 -7.34 -4.17
C ARG A 218 -18.72 -6.20 -5.08
N THR A 219 -18.44 -6.29 -6.39
CA THR A 219 -18.76 -5.25 -7.38
C THR A 219 -18.16 -3.86 -7.07
N ILE A 220 -17.06 -3.84 -6.30
CA ILE A 220 -16.31 -2.61 -6.00
C ILE A 220 -15.49 -2.16 -7.21
N ILE A 221 -14.92 -3.12 -7.93
CA ILE A 221 -14.21 -2.91 -9.19
C ILE A 221 -14.84 -3.76 -10.30
N THR A 222 -14.75 -3.28 -11.53
CA THR A 222 -15.18 -4.05 -12.71
C THR A 222 -14.05 -4.95 -13.18
N TRP A 223 -14.36 -6.12 -13.70
CA TRP A 223 -13.38 -7.10 -14.18
C TRP A 223 -12.57 -6.62 -15.40
N HIS A 224 -13.07 -5.63 -16.14
CA HIS A 224 -12.42 -5.13 -17.36
C HIS A 224 -11.01 -4.61 -17.13
N ILE A 225 -10.80 -3.82 -16.06
CA ILE A 225 -9.49 -3.21 -15.76
C ILE A 225 -8.46 -4.28 -15.37
N PRO A 226 -8.71 -5.19 -14.40
CA PRO A 226 -7.78 -6.27 -14.08
C PRO A 226 -7.46 -7.18 -15.28
N VAL A 227 -8.47 -7.56 -16.06
CA VAL A 227 -8.26 -8.40 -17.26
C VAL A 227 -7.45 -7.66 -18.33
N GLY A 228 -7.76 -6.39 -18.59
CA GLY A 228 -6.98 -5.57 -19.53
C GLY A 228 -5.52 -5.44 -19.11
N PHE A 229 -5.26 -5.25 -17.82
CA PHE A 229 -3.89 -5.20 -17.27
C PHE A 229 -3.16 -6.54 -17.46
N MET A 230 -3.79 -7.67 -17.10
CA MET A 230 -3.20 -9.00 -17.27
C MET A 230 -2.95 -9.34 -18.74
N ALA A 231 -3.88 -8.97 -19.63
CA ALA A 231 -3.71 -9.14 -21.07
C ALA A 231 -2.52 -8.32 -21.59
N GLY A 232 -2.37 -7.07 -21.12
CA GLY A 232 -1.24 -6.22 -21.50
C GLY A 232 0.12 -6.76 -21.02
N LEU A 233 0.15 -7.44 -19.86
CA LEU A 233 1.38 -8.11 -19.38
C LEU A 233 1.71 -9.40 -20.16
N ALA A 234 0.71 -10.05 -20.74
CA ALA A 234 0.89 -11.30 -21.50
C ALA A 234 1.24 -11.05 -22.99
N LEU A 235 1.06 -9.83 -23.48
CA LEU A 235 1.44 -9.43 -24.84
C LEU A 235 2.89 -8.97 -24.84
N PRO A 236 3.76 -9.52 -25.71
CA PRO A 236 5.16 -9.12 -25.81
C PRO A 236 5.33 -7.70 -26.35
#